data_23013e6a9d54fa0233e9e637615d15e7
#
_entry.id   23013e6a9d54fa0233e9e637615d15e7
#
_cell.length_a   1.000
_cell.length_b   1.000
_cell.length_c   1.000
_cell.angle_alpha   90.00
_cell.angle_beta   90.00
_cell.angle_gamma   90.00
#
_symmetry.space_group_name_H-M   'P 1'
#
loop_
_entity.id
_entity.type
_entity.pdbx_description
1 polymer ?
#
loop_
_entity_poly.entity_id
_entity_poly.type
_entity_poly.pdbx_seq_one_letter_code
_entity_poly.pdbx_strand_id
1 'polypeptide(L)'
;DHYSIVDGKCFGCGVDLNEEDTSSGNLSVSSRYLSLFPNFIIGKYYPNQLGVYLNLPQGPGSTTQKRIIYTTDDHKLTKSAVEKQKKLWWSVHKEDHEICERLQLGRSSPVSIKGGLLSPYWEKSVFAFQKLVVKSIMKSTKNKKK
;
A
#
# COMPACT_ATOMS: atom_id res chain seq x y z
N ASP A 1 -6.68 14.86 -11.65
CA ASP A 1 -6.11 14.60 -10.32
C ASP A 1 -5.23 13.36 -10.41
N HIS A 2 -4.05 13.41 -9.79
CA HIS A 2 -3.03 12.35 -9.82
C HIS A 2 -2.88 11.64 -8.47
N TYR A 3 -3.86 11.74 -7.61
CA TYR A 3 -3.86 11.13 -6.29
C TYR A 3 -5.19 10.49 -5.95
N SER A 4 -5.17 9.56 -5.03
CA SER A 4 -6.35 9.01 -4.36
C SER A 4 -6.10 8.90 -2.86
N ILE A 5 -7.15 9.10 -2.07
CA ILE A 5 -7.13 8.95 -0.62
C ILE A 5 -8.03 7.77 -0.27
N VAL A 6 -7.51 6.88 0.54
CA VAL A 6 -8.27 5.74 1.08
C VAL A 6 -8.14 5.77 2.60
N ASP A 7 -9.28 5.87 3.27
CA ASP A 7 -9.37 5.74 4.72
C ASP A 7 -9.81 4.33 5.08
N GLY A 8 -9.16 3.74 6.05
CA GLY A 8 -9.48 2.41 6.55
C GLY A 8 -9.38 2.34 8.06
N LYS A 9 -10.12 1.40 8.65
CA LYS A 9 -9.89 0.97 10.03
C LYS A 9 -8.86 -0.13 10.00
N CYS A 10 -7.76 0.05 10.73
CA CYS A 10 -6.74 -0.97 10.87
C CYS A 10 -6.77 -1.51 12.31
N PHE A 11 -7.00 -2.80 12.43
CA PHE A 11 -6.89 -3.48 13.72
C PHE A 11 -5.42 -3.87 13.92
N GLY A 12 -4.76 -3.28 14.93
CA GLY A 12 -3.41 -3.66 15.32
C GLY A 12 -2.26 -3.18 14.43
N CYS A 13 -2.51 -2.25 13.52
CA CYS A 13 -1.46 -1.72 12.63
C CYS A 13 -0.52 -0.70 13.28
N GLY A 14 -0.81 -0.25 14.49
CA GLY A 14 0.09 0.56 15.29
C GLY A 14 0.65 -0.29 16.42
N VAL A 15 1.95 -0.51 16.44
CA VAL A 15 2.60 -0.95 17.67
C VAL A 15 2.69 0.29 18.54
N ASP A 16 1.89 0.36 19.61
CA ASP A 16 2.17 1.34 20.64
C ASP A 16 3.53 0.99 21.24
N LEU A 17 4.45 1.91 21.12
CA LEU A 17 5.80 1.73 21.59
C LEU A 17 5.90 1.95 23.11
N ASN A 18 4.81 2.37 23.73
CA ASN A 18 4.68 2.49 25.18
C ASN A 18 4.13 1.17 25.72
N GLU A 19 4.96 0.43 26.44
CA GLU A 19 4.64 -0.90 27.01
C GLU A 19 3.49 -0.89 28.05
N GLU A 20 2.91 0.27 28.37
CA GLU A 20 1.93 0.39 29.46
C GLU A 20 0.47 0.23 29.02
N ASP A 21 0.15 0.15 27.73
CA ASP A 21 -1.24 0.17 27.26
C ASP A 21 -1.65 -1.02 26.40
N THR A 22 -1.19 -2.23 26.74
CA THR A 22 -1.61 -3.46 26.07
C THR A 22 -2.98 -3.98 26.52
N SER A 23 -3.69 -3.28 27.40
CA SER A 23 -4.94 -3.76 28.01
C SER A 23 -6.22 -3.29 27.32
N SER A 24 -6.18 -2.36 26.38
CA SER A 24 -7.39 -1.88 25.69
C SER A 24 -7.54 -2.47 24.28
N GLY A 25 -8.09 -3.67 24.22
CA GLY A 25 -8.43 -4.39 22.97
C GLY A 25 -9.48 -3.73 22.09
N ASN A 26 -9.69 -2.39 22.16
CA ASN A 26 -10.75 -1.67 21.46
C ASN A 26 -10.33 -0.36 20.79
N LEU A 27 -9.06 -0.14 20.54
CA LEU A 27 -8.64 0.99 19.73
C LEU A 27 -8.90 0.70 18.26
N SER A 28 -10.05 1.13 17.75
CA SER A 28 -10.30 1.22 16.31
C SER A 28 -9.41 2.33 15.75
N VAL A 29 -8.22 1.96 15.37
CA VAL A 29 -7.22 2.89 14.88
C VAL A 29 -7.48 3.17 13.42
N SER A 30 -7.74 4.43 13.08
CA SER A 30 -7.91 4.83 11.68
C SER A 30 -6.54 4.95 11.01
N SER A 31 -6.33 4.20 9.94
CA SER A 31 -5.22 4.43 9.02
C SER A 31 -5.71 5.24 7.82
N ARG A 32 -4.83 6.07 7.27
CA ARG A 32 -5.11 6.83 6.06
C ARG A 32 -3.99 6.64 5.05
N TYR A 33 -4.37 6.33 3.82
CA TYR A 33 -3.44 6.15 2.71
C TYR A 33 -3.67 7.21 1.64
N LEU A 34 -2.60 7.83 1.22
CA LEU A 34 -2.56 8.74 0.07
C LEU A 34 -1.73 8.08 -1.02
N SER A 35 -2.37 7.75 -2.13
CA SER A 35 -1.69 7.22 -3.32
C SER A 35 -1.43 8.33 -4.32
N LEU A 36 -0.17 8.53 -4.67
CA LEU A 36 0.29 9.48 -5.68
C LEU A 36 0.74 8.69 -6.91
N PHE A 37 0.06 8.94 -8.02
CA PHE A 37 0.41 8.30 -9.29
C PHE A 37 1.82 8.72 -9.75
N PRO A 38 2.67 7.82 -10.27
CA PRO A 38 2.33 6.46 -10.67
C PRO A 38 2.57 5.38 -9.58
N ASN A 39 3.40 5.62 -8.59
CA ASN A 39 4.02 4.53 -7.82
C ASN A 39 4.38 4.87 -6.37
N PHE A 40 3.88 5.98 -5.86
CA PHE A 40 4.25 6.46 -4.52
C PHE A 40 3.02 6.44 -3.60
N ILE A 41 3.17 5.87 -2.39
CA ILE A 41 2.10 5.80 -1.41
C ILE A 41 2.63 6.27 -0.07
N ILE A 42 1.84 7.09 0.62
CA ILE A 42 2.06 7.49 2.00
C ILE A 42 0.94 6.89 2.84
N GLY A 43 1.29 6.16 3.88
CA GLY A 43 0.36 5.62 4.86
C GLY A 43 0.59 6.25 6.22
N LYS A 44 -0.45 6.84 6.81
CA LYS A 44 -0.44 7.26 8.20
C LYS A 44 -1.00 6.14 9.06
N TYR A 45 -0.24 5.73 10.06
CA TYR A 45 -0.63 4.71 11.03
C TYR A 45 -0.63 5.32 12.43
N TYR A 46 -1.70 5.05 13.14
CA TYR A 46 -1.83 5.51 14.51
C TYR A 46 -0.94 4.63 15.43
N PRO A 47 -0.38 5.15 16.53
CA PRO A 47 -0.52 6.57 16.92
C PRO A 47 0.49 7.49 16.23
N ASN A 48 1.66 7.01 15.85
CA ASN A 48 2.83 7.85 15.57
C ASN A 48 3.70 7.37 14.40
N GLN A 49 3.15 6.59 13.47
CA GLN A 49 3.91 6.05 12.35
C GLN A 49 3.48 6.65 11.01
N LEU A 50 4.45 6.87 10.14
CA LEU A 50 4.26 7.23 8.75
C LEU A 50 5.03 6.22 7.88
N GLY A 51 4.31 5.49 7.04
CA GLY A 51 4.89 4.61 6.04
C GLY A 51 4.98 5.27 4.68
N VAL A 52 6.11 5.10 4.03
CA VAL A 52 6.32 5.53 2.64
C VAL A 52 6.62 4.30 1.81
N TYR A 53 5.91 4.16 0.70
CA TYR A 53 6.06 3.05 -0.23
C TYR A 53 6.41 3.58 -1.61
N LEU A 54 7.44 3.03 -2.20
CA LEU A 54 7.81 3.30 -3.56
C LEU A 54 7.80 1.97 -4.34
N ASN A 55 6.87 1.85 -5.27
CA ASN A 55 6.71 0.67 -6.12
C ASN A 55 7.45 0.89 -7.44
N LEU A 56 8.50 0.13 -7.67
CA LEU A 56 9.39 0.24 -8.83
C LEU A 56 9.15 -0.96 -9.75
N PRO A 57 8.39 -0.81 -10.86
CA PRO A 57 8.22 -1.88 -11.84
C PRO A 57 9.57 -2.29 -12.44
N GLN A 58 9.84 -3.60 -12.44
CA GLN A 58 11.04 -4.20 -13.05
C GLN A 58 10.71 -4.90 -14.37
N GLY A 59 9.43 -5.11 -14.63
CA GLY A 59 8.91 -5.76 -15.81
C GLY A 59 7.42 -6.09 -15.65
N PRO A 60 6.80 -6.77 -16.63
CA PRO A 60 5.36 -7.05 -16.61
C PRO A 60 4.91 -7.92 -15.42
N GLY A 61 5.78 -8.76 -14.89
CA GLY A 61 5.47 -9.69 -13.80
C GLY A 61 6.28 -9.43 -12.52
N SER A 62 7.01 -8.32 -12.44
CA SER A 62 7.88 -8.07 -11.28
C SER A 62 7.91 -6.59 -10.88
N THR A 63 7.82 -6.35 -9.58
CA THR A 63 7.91 -5.01 -8.98
C THR A 63 8.78 -5.08 -7.72
N THR A 64 9.74 -4.17 -7.59
CA THR A 64 10.46 -3.96 -6.34
C THR A 64 9.72 -2.92 -5.52
N GLN A 65 9.33 -3.26 -4.29
CA GLN A 65 8.77 -2.30 -3.36
C GLN A 65 9.83 -1.88 -2.35
N LYS A 66 10.08 -0.57 -2.26
CA LYS A 66 10.82 0.03 -1.14
C LYS A 66 9.84 0.56 -0.13
N ARG A 67 10.05 0.20 1.14
CA ARG A 67 9.22 0.65 2.24
C ARG A 67 10.09 1.28 3.32
N ILE A 68 9.69 2.47 3.77
CA ILE A 68 10.34 3.21 4.84
C ILE A 68 9.27 3.54 5.88
N ILE A 69 9.54 3.25 7.13
CA ILE A 69 8.68 3.61 8.25
C ILE A 69 9.37 4.70 9.06
N TYR A 70 8.69 5.81 9.23
CA TYR A 70 9.08 6.89 10.11
C TYR A 70 8.24 6.83 11.39
N THR A 71 8.83 7.25 12.48
CA THR A 71 8.16 7.45 13.76
C THR A 71 8.39 8.87 14.25
N THR A 72 7.46 9.43 15.02
CA THR A 72 7.67 10.74 15.62
C THR A 72 8.69 10.68 16.75
N ASP A 73 9.42 11.79 16.95
CA ASP A 73 10.59 11.87 17.85
C ASP A 73 10.28 11.81 19.33
N ASP A 74 9.00 11.82 19.71
CA ASP A 74 8.57 11.84 21.12
C ASP A 74 8.94 10.57 21.89
N HIS A 75 9.42 9.53 21.17
CA HIS A 75 9.80 8.27 21.77
C HIS A 75 11.14 7.79 21.22
N LYS A 76 12.14 7.72 22.10
CA LYS A 76 13.42 7.07 21.78
C LYS A 76 13.17 5.59 21.52
N LEU A 77 13.19 5.19 20.25
CA LEU A 77 13.05 3.81 19.87
C LEU A 77 14.18 2.96 20.45
N THR A 78 13.85 2.05 21.35
CA THR A 78 14.80 1.03 21.78
C THR A 78 15.07 0.05 20.64
N LYS A 79 16.24 -0.59 20.64
CA LYS A 79 16.55 -1.64 19.66
C LYS A 79 15.47 -2.74 19.63
N SER A 80 14.95 -3.11 20.78
CA SER A 80 13.88 -4.11 20.91
C SER A 80 12.58 -3.64 20.24
N ALA A 81 12.16 -2.39 20.41
CA ALA A 81 10.97 -1.84 19.78
C ALA A 81 11.10 -1.81 18.26
N VAL A 82 12.28 -1.42 17.75
CA VAL A 82 12.58 -1.45 16.31
C VAL A 82 12.45 -2.87 15.74
N GLU A 83 12.99 -3.87 16.43
CA GLU A 83 12.92 -5.26 15.96
C GLU A 83 11.48 -5.82 16.03
N LYS A 84 10.71 -5.50 17.06
CA LYS A 84 9.28 -5.85 17.14
C LYS A 84 8.51 -5.24 15.94
N GLN A 85 8.75 -3.97 15.65
CA GLN A 85 8.11 -3.26 14.53
C GLN A 85 8.49 -3.87 13.18
N LYS A 86 9.77 -4.18 12.96
CA LYS A 86 10.22 -4.86 11.74
C LYS A 86 9.52 -6.21 11.56
N LYS A 87 9.43 -7.03 12.61
CA LYS A 87 8.75 -8.33 12.55
C LYS A 87 7.29 -8.20 12.19
N LEU A 88 6.58 -7.24 12.80
CA LEU A 88 5.17 -6.97 12.49
C LEU A 88 4.99 -6.61 11.02
N TRP A 89 5.71 -5.62 10.55
CA TRP A 89 5.61 -5.17 9.17
C TRP A 89 6.05 -6.24 8.16
N TRP A 90 7.04 -7.04 8.52
CA TRP A 90 7.44 -8.17 7.70
C TRP A 90 6.33 -9.21 7.57
N SER A 91 5.62 -9.52 8.66
CA SER A 91 4.48 -10.44 8.65
C SER A 91 3.36 -9.95 7.72
N VAL A 92 2.97 -8.67 7.84
CA VAL A 92 1.97 -8.05 6.96
C VAL A 92 2.42 -8.10 5.50
N HIS A 93 3.67 -7.77 5.24
CA HIS A 93 4.21 -7.83 3.88
C HIS A 93 4.22 -9.21 3.26
N LYS A 94 4.53 -10.23 4.06
CA LYS A 94 4.55 -11.61 3.58
C LYS A 94 3.17 -12.06 3.13
N GLU A 95 2.13 -11.70 3.89
CA GLU A 95 0.74 -11.97 3.53
C GLU A 95 0.37 -11.29 2.20
N ASP A 96 0.62 -10.00 2.07
CA ASP A 96 0.35 -9.23 0.84
C ASP A 96 1.12 -9.79 -0.36
N HIS A 97 2.37 -10.19 -0.17
CA HIS A 97 3.21 -10.73 -1.24
C HIS A 97 2.63 -12.02 -1.83
N GLU A 98 2.23 -12.95 -0.99
CA GLU A 98 1.64 -14.23 -1.43
C GLU A 98 0.34 -14.01 -2.23
N ILE A 99 -0.50 -13.06 -1.78
CA ILE A 99 -1.73 -12.69 -2.49
C ILE A 99 -1.41 -12.06 -3.85
N CYS A 100 -0.44 -11.15 -3.91
CA CYS A 100 -0.04 -10.49 -5.16
C CYS A 100 0.50 -11.50 -6.19
N GLU A 101 1.30 -12.48 -5.77
CA GLU A 101 1.78 -13.52 -6.66
C GLU A 101 0.65 -14.37 -7.24
N ARG A 102 -0.30 -14.79 -6.41
CA ARG A 102 -1.49 -15.54 -6.85
C ARG A 102 -2.36 -14.73 -7.81
N LEU A 103 -2.56 -13.45 -7.52
CA LEU A 103 -3.29 -12.53 -8.40
C LEU A 103 -2.58 -12.35 -9.75
N GLN A 104 -1.26 -12.28 -9.77
CA GLN A 104 -0.48 -12.19 -11.01
C GLN A 104 -0.67 -13.43 -11.88
N LEU A 105 -0.64 -14.63 -11.29
CA LEU A 105 -0.94 -15.88 -11.99
C LEU A 105 -2.36 -15.88 -12.56
N GLY A 106 -3.35 -15.49 -11.76
CA GLY A 106 -4.74 -15.38 -12.22
C GLY A 106 -4.92 -14.38 -13.37
N ARG A 107 -4.24 -13.22 -13.28
CA ARG A 107 -4.25 -12.19 -14.33
C ARG A 107 -3.57 -12.64 -15.63
N SER A 108 -2.63 -13.55 -15.56
CA SER A 108 -1.94 -14.12 -16.72
C SER A 108 -2.78 -15.20 -17.43
N SER A 109 -3.92 -15.59 -16.87
CA SER A 109 -4.83 -16.56 -17.46
C SER A 109 -5.57 -15.98 -18.66
N PRO A 110 -5.82 -16.77 -19.73
CA PRO A 110 -6.61 -16.34 -20.89
C PRO A 110 -8.02 -15.86 -20.54
N VAL A 111 -8.62 -16.41 -19.46
CA VAL A 111 -9.94 -16.00 -19.00
C VAL A 111 -9.96 -14.55 -18.51
N SER A 112 -8.85 -14.06 -17.97
CA SER A 112 -8.76 -12.71 -17.42
C SER A 112 -8.61 -11.62 -18.50
N ILE A 113 -8.38 -11.98 -19.76
CA ILE A 113 -8.28 -11.03 -20.90
C ILE A 113 -9.57 -10.22 -21.04
N LYS A 114 -10.72 -10.82 -20.73
CA LYS A 114 -12.02 -10.15 -20.77
C LYS A 114 -12.20 -9.07 -19.68
N GLY A 115 -11.23 -8.95 -18.78
CA GLY A 115 -11.30 -8.05 -17.63
C GLY A 115 -12.20 -8.59 -16.53
N GLY A 116 -12.42 -7.79 -15.51
CA GLY A 116 -13.30 -8.07 -14.38
C GLY A 116 -14.20 -6.87 -14.09
N LEU A 117 -15.24 -7.11 -13.31
CA LEU A 117 -16.09 -6.05 -12.80
C LEU A 117 -15.46 -5.46 -11.53
N LEU A 118 -15.40 -4.14 -11.47
CA LEU A 118 -14.99 -3.41 -10.28
C LEU A 118 -16.20 -3.10 -9.41
N SER A 119 -16.05 -3.22 -8.11
CA SER A 119 -17.05 -2.78 -7.15
C SER A 119 -17.20 -1.26 -7.23
N PRO A 120 -18.41 -0.72 -7.48
CA PRO A 120 -18.62 0.72 -7.53
C PRO A 120 -18.47 1.39 -6.16
N TYR A 121 -18.47 0.60 -5.10
CA TYR A 121 -18.34 1.09 -3.72
C TYR A 121 -16.88 1.04 -3.24
N TRP A 122 -16.22 -0.14 -3.34
CA TRP A 122 -14.90 -0.36 -2.74
C TRP A 122 -13.73 -0.01 -3.66
N GLU A 123 -13.92 -0.06 -4.98
CA GLU A 123 -12.80 -0.02 -5.94
C GLU A 123 -12.76 1.28 -6.77
N LYS A 124 -13.36 2.36 -6.28
CA LYS A 124 -13.31 3.68 -6.95
C LYS A 124 -11.88 4.18 -7.16
N SER A 125 -11.02 3.99 -6.16
CA SER A 125 -9.61 4.40 -6.24
C SER A 125 -8.81 3.54 -7.22
N VAL A 126 -9.09 2.24 -7.26
CA VAL A 126 -8.50 1.31 -8.25
C VAL A 126 -8.89 1.73 -9.67
N PHE A 127 -10.16 2.04 -9.90
CA PHE A 127 -10.64 2.51 -11.20
C PHE A 127 -10.00 3.83 -11.62
N ALA A 128 -9.87 4.78 -10.69
CA ALA A 128 -9.19 6.05 -10.94
C ALA A 128 -7.73 5.83 -11.33
N PHE A 129 -7.02 4.96 -10.63
CA PHE A 129 -5.65 4.58 -10.93
C PHE A 129 -5.52 3.95 -12.33
N GLN A 130 -6.38 2.98 -12.66
CA GLN A 130 -6.39 2.35 -13.98
C GLN A 130 -6.61 3.35 -15.11
N LYS A 131 -7.51 4.33 -14.92
CA LYS A 131 -7.70 5.42 -15.90
C LYS A 131 -6.43 6.24 -16.12
N LEU A 132 -5.68 6.55 -15.05
CA LEU A 132 -4.41 7.28 -15.16
C LEU A 132 -3.36 6.46 -15.94
N VAL A 133 -3.29 5.15 -15.69
CA VAL A 133 -2.40 4.25 -16.43
C VAL A 133 -2.73 4.27 -17.91
N VAL A 134 -4.00 4.02 -18.28
CA VAL A 134 -4.45 4.03 -19.69
C VAL A 134 -4.16 5.37 -20.36
N LYS A 135 -4.50 6.49 -19.70
CA LYS A 135 -4.23 7.83 -20.22
C LYS A 135 -2.74 8.06 -20.49
N SER A 136 -1.88 7.57 -19.59
CA SER A 136 -0.42 7.71 -19.74
C SER A 136 0.12 6.90 -20.91
N ILE A 137 -0.36 5.66 -21.09
CA ILE A 137 0.01 4.81 -22.23
C ILE A 137 -0.45 5.45 -23.56
N MET A 138 -1.69 5.91 -23.63
CA MET A 138 -2.22 6.54 -24.85
C MET A 138 -1.46 7.83 -25.22
N LYS A 139 -1.02 8.61 -24.23
CA LYS A 139 -0.21 9.81 -24.48
C LYS A 139 1.17 9.43 -25.03
N SER A 140 1.80 8.41 -24.48
CA SER A 140 3.13 7.93 -24.92
C SER A 140 3.09 7.41 -26.36
N THR A 141 2.04 6.68 -26.74
CA THR A 141 1.90 6.13 -28.11
C THR A 141 1.65 7.21 -29.16
N LYS A 142 0.94 8.29 -28.81
CA LYS A 142 0.76 9.43 -29.73
C LYS A 142 2.06 10.19 -29.99
N ASN A 143 2.91 10.33 -29.01
CA ASN A 143 4.19 11.03 -29.16
C ASN A 143 5.24 10.24 -29.95
N LYS A 144 5.10 8.91 -30.06
CA LYS A 144 6.01 8.06 -30.87
C LYS A 144 5.62 8.04 -32.38
N LYS A 145 4.47 8.58 -32.75
CA LYS A 145 3.99 8.63 -34.14
C LYS A 145 4.26 9.99 -34.81
N LYS A 146 4.86 10.92 -34.10
CA LYS A 146 5.42 12.16 -34.62
C LYS A 146 6.93 12.07 -34.77
#